data_8490305100f5fb0e3e475bc86f4ed2f2
#
_entry.id   8490305100f5fb0e3e475bc86f4ed2f2
#
_cell.length_a   1.000
_cell.length_b   1.000
_cell.length_c   1.000
_cell.angle_alpha   90.00
_cell.angle_beta   90.00
_cell.angle_gamma   90.00
#
_symmetry.space_group_name_H-M   'P 1'
#
loop_
_entity.id
_entity.type
_entity.pdbx_description
1 polymer ?
#
loop_
_entity_poly.entity_id
_entity_poly.type
_entity_poly.pdbx_seq_one_letter_code
_entity_poly.pdbx_strand_id
1 'polypeptide(L)'
;MISPSATSPALSDLPDNDLFFRTAPSDARQGVIIAELLLQKGFKTAAMTYTNNDYGKGLADSIQKNYESRGGKITISASHEDGKGDYGAEAGALAQAGGDILIVAGYLDKGGKGVIQASLDAGSFKTFYLPDGMIGDSLPKAIGKDLNGSIGTVPGTDSPGANKFNEIAKSNNFKAGPYTKESYDSAALIMLSLIHI
;
A
#
# COMPACT_ATOMS: atom_id res chain seq x y z
N MET A 1 -7.38 -21.57 -4.81
CA MET A 1 -7.66 -20.40 -3.91
C MET A 1 -7.73 -19.15 -4.75
N ILE A 2 -8.63 -18.22 -4.44
CA ILE A 2 -8.64 -16.88 -5.05
C ILE A 2 -8.60 -15.82 -3.95
N SER A 3 -7.72 -14.81 -4.12
CA SER A 3 -7.58 -13.70 -3.16
C SER A 3 -7.93 -12.36 -3.81
N PRO A 4 -8.74 -11.52 -3.16
CA PRO A 4 -9.04 -10.18 -3.64
C PRO A 4 -7.99 -9.14 -3.28
N SER A 5 -7.06 -9.42 -2.34
CA SER A 5 -6.20 -8.40 -1.73
C SER A 5 -4.75 -8.85 -1.46
N ALA A 6 -4.37 -10.05 -1.84
CA ALA A 6 -3.00 -10.52 -1.69
C ALA A 6 -2.15 -10.02 -2.86
N THR A 7 -1.35 -9.00 -2.63
CA THR A 7 -0.61 -8.25 -3.67
C THR A 7 0.87 -8.60 -3.78
N SER A 8 1.46 -9.32 -2.80
CA SER A 8 2.89 -9.66 -2.81
C SER A 8 3.35 -10.24 -4.15
N PRO A 9 4.46 -9.75 -4.74
CA PRO A 9 5.01 -10.29 -5.98
C PRO A 9 5.36 -11.77 -5.91
N ALA A 10 5.81 -12.24 -4.75
CA ALA A 10 6.20 -13.64 -4.53
C ALA A 10 5.07 -14.65 -4.80
N LEU A 11 3.81 -14.19 -4.70
CA LEU A 11 2.65 -15.04 -4.98
C LEU A 11 2.48 -15.40 -6.47
N SER A 12 3.19 -14.71 -7.37
CA SER A 12 3.13 -15.01 -8.81
C SER A 12 3.97 -16.22 -9.23
N ASP A 13 4.96 -16.59 -8.42
CA ASP A 13 5.95 -17.61 -8.73
C ASP A 13 5.91 -18.78 -7.72
N LEU A 14 4.78 -18.97 -7.05
CA LEU A 14 4.61 -20.08 -6.08
C LEU A 14 4.58 -21.43 -6.79
N PRO A 15 5.24 -22.46 -6.24
CA PRO A 15 5.12 -23.84 -6.72
C PRO A 15 3.82 -24.49 -6.23
N ASP A 16 2.67 -23.95 -6.63
CA ASP A 16 1.33 -24.29 -6.13
C ASP A 16 0.48 -25.03 -7.17
N ASN A 17 1.09 -25.50 -8.27
CA ASN A 17 0.43 -26.13 -9.43
C ASN A 17 -0.66 -25.21 -10.05
N ASP A 18 -0.41 -23.90 -10.11
CA ASP A 18 -1.33 -22.90 -10.65
C ASP A 18 -2.70 -22.87 -9.94
N LEU A 19 -2.72 -23.13 -8.62
CA LEU A 19 -3.94 -23.15 -7.82
C LEU A 19 -4.20 -21.86 -7.04
N PHE A 20 -3.29 -20.89 -7.08
CA PHE A 20 -3.47 -19.57 -6.52
C PHE A 20 -3.88 -18.58 -7.61
N PHE A 21 -4.97 -17.87 -7.38
CA PHE A 21 -5.47 -16.79 -8.23
C PHE A 21 -5.65 -15.52 -7.40
N ARG A 22 -5.58 -14.36 -8.06
CA ARG A 22 -5.91 -13.08 -7.43
C ARG A 22 -6.61 -12.15 -8.40
N THR A 23 -7.57 -11.37 -7.91
CA THR A 23 -8.24 -10.30 -8.65
C THR A 23 -7.57 -8.94 -8.41
N ALA A 24 -6.74 -8.82 -7.36
CA ALA A 24 -5.90 -7.64 -7.13
C ALA A 24 -4.65 -7.65 -8.04
N PRO A 25 -4.16 -6.48 -8.49
CA PRO A 25 -2.87 -6.38 -9.17
C PRO A 25 -1.70 -6.67 -8.23
N SER A 26 -0.57 -7.07 -8.81
CA SER A 26 0.67 -7.33 -8.06
C SER A 26 1.38 -6.05 -7.64
N ASP A 27 2.04 -6.06 -6.49
CA ASP A 27 2.94 -5.00 -6.02
C ASP A 27 4.15 -4.78 -6.94
N ALA A 28 4.48 -5.75 -7.78
CA ALA A 28 5.44 -5.53 -8.87
C ALA A 28 5.00 -4.39 -9.80
N ARG A 29 3.69 -4.27 -10.09
CA ARG A 29 3.13 -3.16 -10.86
C ARG A 29 2.94 -1.92 -10.00
N GLN A 30 2.50 -2.08 -8.76
CA GLN A 30 2.30 -0.96 -7.84
C GLN A 30 3.61 -0.19 -7.61
N GLY A 31 4.73 -0.90 -7.39
CA GLY A 31 6.05 -0.27 -7.21
C GLY A 31 6.49 0.58 -8.41
N VAL A 32 6.16 0.18 -9.65
CA VAL A 32 6.40 1.00 -10.85
C VAL A 32 5.61 2.31 -10.77
N ILE A 33 4.31 2.22 -10.53
CA ILE A 33 3.42 3.39 -10.47
C ILE A 33 3.83 4.36 -9.35
N ILE A 34 4.19 3.82 -8.18
CA ILE A 34 4.65 4.63 -7.05
C ILE A 34 5.93 5.39 -7.42
N ALA A 35 6.91 4.70 -7.99
CA ALA A 35 8.17 5.32 -8.40
C ALA A 35 7.96 6.44 -9.41
N GLU A 36 7.15 6.21 -10.43
CA GLU A 36 6.81 7.22 -11.44
C GLU A 36 6.09 8.42 -10.83
N LEU A 37 5.07 8.18 -9.99
CA LEU A 37 4.30 9.24 -9.35
C LEU A 37 5.16 10.12 -8.44
N LEU A 38 6.03 9.52 -7.62
CA LEU A 38 6.93 10.28 -6.75
C LEU A 38 7.88 11.16 -7.53
N LEU A 39 8.51 10.63 -8.58
CA LEU A 39 9.42 11.40 -9.43
C LEU A 39 8.69 12.51 -10.21
N GLN A 40 7.51 12.25 -10.74
CA GLN A 40 6.67 13.26 -11.40
C GLN A 40 6.28 14.41 -10.45
N LYS A 41 6.10 14.12 -9.17
CA LYS A 41 5.83 15.13 -8.14
C LYS A 41 7.10 15.85 -7.64
N GLY A 42 8.27 15.50 -8.16
CA GLY A 42 9.53 16.16 -7.86
C GLY A 42 10.28 15.62 -6.64
N PHE A 43 9.78 14.57 -5.99
CA PHE A 43 10.51 13.89 -4.92
C PHE A 43 11.70 13.13 -5.53
N LYS A 44 12.91 13.44 -5.11
CA LYS A 44 14.14 12.82 -5.62
C LYS A 44 14.75 11.85 -4.62
N THR A 45 14.48 12.08 -3.34
CA THR A 45 14.96 11.26 -2.24
C THR A 45 13.78 10.81 -1.38
N ALA A 46 13.78 9.56 -0.94
CA ALA A 46 12.75 9.04 -0.06
C ALA A 46 13.38 8.16 1.03
N ALA A 47 12.98 8.39 2.28
CA ALA A 47 13.12 7.37 3.31
C ALA A 47 11.97 6.38 3.20
N MET A 48 12.20 5.13 3.49
CA MET A 48 11.16 4.10 3.43
C MET A 48 11.20 3.21 4.66
N THR A 49 10.02 2.95 5.21
CA THR A 49 9.82 1.92 6.21
C THR A 49 8.73 0.95 5.74
N TYR A 50 8.83 -0.30 6.13
CA TYR A 50 7.89 -1.33 5.74
C TYR A 50 7.58 -2.29 6.90
N THR A 51 6.36 -2.81 6.94
CA THR A 51 6.01 -3.84 7.93
C THR A 51 6.83 -5.10 7.68
N ASN A 52 7.34 -5.72 8.76
CA ASN A 52 8.24 -6.89 8.69
C ASN A 52 7.49 -8.17 8.32
N ASN A 53 7.00 -8.24 7.08
CA ASN A 53 6.36 -9.41 6.48
C ASN A 53 6.53 -9.41 4.96
N ASP A 54 6.06 -10.47 4.29
CA ASP A 54 6.21 -10.66 2.83
C ASP A 54 5.53 -9.58 2.00
N TYR A 55 4.40 -9.00 2.46
CA TYR A 55 3.77 -7.86 1.81
C TYR A 55 4.66 -6.63 1.87
N GLY A 56 5.00 -6.19 3.09
CA GLY A 56 5.76 -4.96 3.28
C GLY A 56 7.13 -5.02 2.60
N LYS A 57 7.85 -6.14 2.77
CA LYS A 57 9.14 -6.34 2.14
C LYS A 57 9.03 -6.39 0.61
N GLY A 58 8.11 -7.15 0.07
CA GLY A 58 7.93 -7.29 -1.38
C GLY A 58 7.56 -5.98 -2.07
N LEU A 59 6.68 -5.18 -1.46
CA LEU A 59 6.34 -3.84 -1.95
C LEU A 59 7.53 -2.89 -1.84
N ALA A 60 8.25 -2.88 -0.71
CA ALA A 60 9.42 -2.03 -0.51
C ALA A 60 10.52 -2.34 -1.54
N ASP A 61 10.85 -3.61 -1.76
CA ASP A 61 11.83 -4.04 -2.76
C ASP A 61 11.40 -3.59 -4.18
N SER A 62 10.11 -3.71 -4.50
CA SER A 62 9.57 -3.27 -5.80
C SER A 62 9.66 -1.76 -5.98
N ILE A 63 9.29 -0.98 -4.95
CA ILE A 63 9.41 0.48 -4.96
C ILE A 63 10.87 0.89 -5.14
N GLN A 64 11.76 0.38 -4.30
CA GLN A 64 13.18 0.73 -4.33
C GLN A 64 13.80 0.47 -5.69
N LYS A 65 13.65 -0.75 -6.21
CA LYS A 65 14.17 -1.13 -7.54
C LYS A 65 13.69 -0.18 -8.63
N ASN A 66 12.39 0.14 -8.65
CA ASN A 66 11.81 0.97 -9.71
C ASN A 66 12.14 2.46 -9.54
N TYR A 67 12.22 2.94 -8.30
CA TYR A 67 12.55 4.33 -8.01
C TYR A 67 14.01 4.64 -8.34
N GLU A 68 14.94 3.78 -7.89
CA GLU A 68 16.37 3.96 -8.15
C GLU A 68 16.73 3.79 -9.62
N SER A 69 16.11 2.85 -10.34
CA SER A 69 16.32 2.67 -11.79
C SER A 69 15.89 3.87 -12.63
N ARG A 70 15.06 4.77 -12.07
CA ARG A 70 14.55 6.00 -12.71
C ARG A 70 15.21 7.27 -12.19
N GLY A 71 16.29 7.14 -11.39
CA GLY A 71 17.08 8.27 -10.88
C GLY A 71 16.60 8.83 -9.54
N GLY A 72 15.65 8.21 -8.86
CA GLY A 72 15.35 8.48 -7.46
C GLY A 72 16.40 7.83 -6.54
N LYS A 73 16.37 8.18 -5.27
CA LYS A 73 17.24 7.62 -4.25
C LYS A 73 16.47 7.24 -3.01
N ILE A 74 16.57 5.98 -2.59
CA ILE A 74 16.12 5.55 -1.26
C ILE A 74 17.27 5.80 -0.27
N THR A 75 17.02 6.65 0.72
CA THR A 75 18.02 7.02 1.72
C THR A 75 18.18 5.95 2.80
N ILE A 76 17.08 5.29 3.14
CA ILE A 76 17.02 4.14 4.03
C ILE A 76 15.79 3.30 3.65
N SER A 77 15.92 1.98 3.76
CA SER A 77 14.80 1.03 3.68
C SER A 77 14.90 0.13 4.92
N ALA A 78 14.01 0.33 5.90
CA ALA A 78 14.05 -0.35 7.18
C ALA A 78 12.69 -0.94 7.55
N SER A 79 12.68 -2.13 8.13
CA SER A 79 11.45 -2.73 8.62
C SER A 79 11.00 -2.11 9.95
N HIS A 80 9.70 -2.11 10.16
CA HIS A 80 9.10 -1.90 11.48
C HIS A 80 8.23 -3.10 11.86
N GLU A 81 8.16 -3.36 13.17
CA GLU A 81 7.31 -4.43 13.70
C GLU A 81 5.88 -3.94 13.92
N ASP A 82 4.92 -4.83 13.69
CA ASP A 82 3.51 -4.56 13.96
C ASP A 82 3.24 -4.54 15.48
N GLY A 83 2.32 -3.68 15.91
CA GLY A 83 1.77 -3.68 17.27
C GLY A 83 2.70 -3.21 18.39
N LYS A 84 3.80 -2.52 18.07
CA LYS A 84 4.63 -1.86 19.07
C LYS A 84 3.89 -0.69 19.74
N GLY A 85 4.18 -0.47 21.01
CA GLY A 85 3.67 0.69 21.75
C GLY A 85 4.41 1.99 21.46
N ASP A 86 5.63 1.91 20.90
CA ASP A 86 6.48 3.06 20.57
C ASP A 86 7.30 2.79 19.30
N TYR A 87 7.40 3.82 18.45
CA TYR A 87 8.16 3.82 17.18
C TYR A 87 9.23 4.92 17.13
N GLY A 88 9.63 5.46 18.27
CA GLY A 88 10.62 6.54 18.36
C GLY A 88 11.99 6.14 17.78
N ALA A 89 12.42 4.91 17.98
CA ALA A 89 13.67 4.40 17.43
C ALA A 89 13.66 4.33 15.90
N GLU A 90 12.56 3.81 15.32
CA GLU A 90 12.37 3.77 13.87
C GLU A 90 12.29 5.18 13.29
N ALA A 91 11.50 6.07 13.88
CA ALA A 91 11.41 7.47 13.46
C ALA A 91 12.76 8.18 13.54
N GLY A 92 13.56 7.92 14.58
CA GLY A 92 14.91 8.45 14.73
C GLY A 92 15.86 8.01 13.63
N ALA A 93 15.86 6.72 13.28
CA ALA A 93 16.68 6.20 12.18
C ALA A 93 16.25 6.78 10.82
N LEU A 94 14.95 6.89 10.57
CA LEU A 94 14.40 7.51 9.37
C LEU A 94 14.76 9.00 9.28
N ALA A 95 14.68 9.73 10.41
CA ALA A 95 15.05 11.13 10.51
C ALA A 95 16.54 11.35 10.19
N GLN A 96 17.41 10.50 10.72
CA GLN A 96 18.87 10.58 10.47
C GLN A 96 19.20 10.36 9.00
N ALA A 97 18.49 9.45 8.31
CA ALA A 97 18.69 9.20 6.89
C ALA A 97 18.13 10.32 6.02
N GLY A 98 17.07 10.99 6.46
CA GLY A 98 16.40 12.09 5.76
C GLY A 98 15.75 11.67 4.44
N GLY A 99 15.17 12.63 3.75
CA GLY A 99 14.50 12.45 2.45
C GLY A 99 13.43 13.50 2.23
N ASP A 100 12.99 13.66 0.98
CA ASP A 100 11.93 14.59 0.62
C ASP A 100 10.56 14.09 1.09
N ILE A 101 10.41 12.76 1.23
CA ILE A 101 9.16 12.09 1.59
C ILE A 101 9.47 10.80 2.38
N LEU A 102 8.56 10.42 3.28
CA LEU A 102 8.59 9.12 3.94
C LEU A 102 7.55 8.17 3.33
N ILE A 103 8.02 7.05 2.80
CA ILE A 103 7.18 5.95 2.31
C ILE A 103 6.91 5.00 3.49
N VAL A 104 5.62 4.73 3.78
CA VAL A 104 5.22 3.81 4.84
C VAL A 104 4.51 2.62 4.22
N ALA A 105 5.26 1.60 3.82
CA ALA A 105 4.76 0.38 3.17
C ALA A 105 4.30 -0.64 4.22
N GLY A 106 3.15 -0.40 4.84
CA GLY A 106 2.66 -1.19 5.97
C GLY A 106 1.15 -1.24 6.06
N TYR A 107 0.69 -1.58 7.25
CA TYR A 107 -0.72 -1.61 7.59
C TYR A 107 -1.07 -0.51 8.57
N LEU A 108 -2.19 0.16 8.29
CA LEU A 108 -2.69 1.31 9.03
C LEU A 108 -2.78 1.05 10.55
N ASP A 109 -3.43 -0.03 10.94
CA ASP A 109 -3.73 -0.34 12.34
C ASP A 109 -2.73 -1.31 12.99
N LYS A 110 -1.63 -1.64 12.31
CA LYS A 110 -0.60 -2.56 12.80
C LYS A 110 0.79 -1.95 12.92
N GLY A 111 0.91 -0.65 12.98
CA GLY A 111 2.22 0.02 13.14
C GLY A 111 2.33 1.30 12.31
N GLY A 112 1.74 1.34 11.12
CA GLY A 112 1.87 2.45 10.20
C GLY A 112 1.46 3.80 10.78
N LYS A 113 0.34 3.88 11.54
CA LYS A 113 -0.06 5.11 12.26
C LYS A 113 0.98 5.54 13.29
N GLY A 114 1.52 4.57 14.03
CA GLY A 114 2.52 4.84 15.08
C GLY A 114 3.80 5.40 14.51
N VAL A 115 4.29 4.86 13.40
CA VAL A 115 5.48 5.38 12.70
C VAL A 115 5.24 6.79 12.16
N ILE A 116 4.08 7.06 11.56
CA ILE A 116 3.73 8.41 11.09
C ILE A 116 3.70 9.39 12.25
N GLN A 117 2.99 9.06 13.35
CA GLN A 117 2.91 9.91 14.52
C GLN A 117 4.29 10.21 15.12
N ALA A 118 5.11 9.17 15.33
CA ALA A 118 6.48 9.33 15.85
C ALA A 118 7.36 10.19 14.93
N SER A 119 7.18 10.08 13.60
CA SER A 119 7.91 10.92 12.63
C SER A 119 7.46 12.38 12.66
N LEU A 120 6.17 12.64 12.88
CA LEU A 120 5.62 13.98 13.06
C LEU A 120 6.08 14.59 14.38
N ASP A 121 6.03 13.85 15.48
CA ASP A 121 6.48 14.29 16.81
C ASP A 121 7.98 14.64 16.81
N ALA A 122 8.77 13.89 16.07
CA ALA A 122 10.19 14.18 15.85
C ALA A 122 10.43 15.34 14.85
N GLY A 123 9.40 15.84 14.17
CA GLY A 123 9.51 16.90 13.16
C GLY A 123 10.34 16.51 11.92
N SER A 124 10.54 15.21 11.70
CA SER A 124 11.46 14.69 10.68
C SER A 124 10.89 14.65 9.28
N PHE A 125 9.60 14.33 9.15
CA PHE A 125 8.89 14.31 7.87
C PHE A 125 7.55 15.04 7.99
N LYS A 126 7.17 15.73 6.90
CA LYS A 126 5.89 16.44 6.76
C LYS A 126 5.01 15.88 5.66
N THR A 127 5.58 15.02 4.82
CA THR A 127 4.91 14.45 3.65
C THR A 127 5.13 12.94 3.64
N PHE A 128 4.04 12.20 3.47
CA PHE A 128 4.05 10.75 3.50
C PHE A 128 3.52 10.19 2.18
N TYR A 129 4.08 9.06 1.78
CA TYR A 129 3.49 8.22 0.77
C TYR A 129 2.87 6.97 1.41
N LEU A 130 1.60 6.71 1.11
CA LEU A 130 0.74 5.74 1.79
C LEU A 130 0.19 4.74 0.76
N PRO A 131 0.78 3.54 0.63
CA PRO A 131 0.22 2.47 -0.20
C PRO A 131 -1.14 1.99 0.34
N ASP A 132 -1.76 1.07 -0.38
CA ASP A 132 -3.09 0.51 -0.12
C ASP A 132 -3.33 0.04 1.32
N GLY A 133 -2.37 -0.65 1.94
CA GLY A 133 -2.46 -1.08 3.34
C GLY A 133 -2.54 0.06 4.35
N MET A 134 -2.20 1.28 3.94
CA MET A 134 -2.27 2.49 4.76
C MET A 134 -3.53 3.32 4.52
N ILE A 135 -4.39 2.93 3.58
CA ILE A 135 -5.59 3.69 3.23
C ILE A 135 -6.78 3.28 4.09
N GLY A 136 -7.32 4.25 4.82
CA GLY A 136 -8.50 4.04 5.66
C GLY A 136 -8.87 5.29 6.46
N ASP A 137 -10.12 5.34 6.93
CA ASP A 137 -10.69 6.50 7.64
C ASP A 137 -10.02 6.77 8.99
N SER A 138 -9.34 5.78 9.59
CA SER A 138 -8.74 5.93 10.93
C SER A 138 -7.50 6.81 10.92
N LEU A 139 -6.74 6.87 9.83
CA LEU A 139 -5.54 7.70 9.74
C LEU A 139 -5.86 9.20 9.71
N PRO A 140 -6.72 9.71 8.82
CA PRO A 140 -7.11 11.12 8.86
C PRO A 140 -7.77 11.54 10.17
N LYS A 141 -8.50 10.63 10.83
CA LYS A 141 -9.11 10.90 12.13
C LYS A 141 -8.07 11.02 13.24
N ALA A 142 -6.99 10.25 13.18
CA ALA A 142 -5.94 10.26 14.20
C ALA A 142 -4.95 11.42 13.99
N ILE A 143 -4.49 11.63 12.76
CA ILE A 143 -3.40 12.57 12.41
C ILE A 143 -3.94 13.95 12.00
N GLY A 144 -5.11 13.99 11.36
CA GLY A 144 -5.75 15.24 10.96
C GLY A 144 -4.98 16.02 9.90
N LYS A 145 -4.77 17.31 10.14
CA LYS A 145 -4.18 18.25 9.16
C LYS A 145 -2.71 17.97 8.84
N ASP A 146 -2.00 17.27 9.70
CA ASP A 146 -0.58 16.96 9.49
C ASP A 146 -0.34 15.94 8.37
N LEU A 147 -1.43 15.34 7.83
CA LEU A 147 -1.39 14.57 6.59
C LEU A 147 -1.49 15.41 5.32
N ASN A 148 -1.72 16.73 5.41
CA ASN A 148 -1.89 17.57 4.25
C ASN A 148 -0.63 17.51 3.35
N GLY A 149 -0.85 17.27 2.06
CA GLY A 149 0.22 17.09 1.07
C GLY A 149 0.73 15.65 0.96
N SER A 150 0.30 14.75 1.83
CA SER A 150 0.60 13.32 1.69
C SER A 150 -0.16 12.69 0.52
N ILE A 151 0.38 11.61 -0.02
CA ILE A 151 -0.12 10.95 -1.22
C ILE A 151 -0.43 9.51 -0.87
N GLY A 152 -1.57 9.02 -1.34
CA GLY A 152 -1.94 7.61 -1.21
C GLY A 152 -2.36 7.03 -2.55
N THR A 153 -2.14 5.73 -2.71
CA THR A 153 -2.67 4.96 -3.84
C THR A 153 -3.33 3.69 -3.37
N VAL A 154 -4.34 3.28 -4.08
CA VAL A 154 -4.97 1.96 -3.95
C VAL A 154 -4.98 1.29 -5.30
N PRO A 155 -4.76 -0.03 -5.37
CA PRO A 155 -5.00 -0.78 -6.58
C PRO A 155 -6.46 -0.64 -7.01
N GLY A 156 -6.66 -0.57 -8.31
CA GLY A 156 -8.00 -0.48 -8.88
C GLY A 156 -7.96 -0.05 -10.33
N THR A 157 -9.06 -0.21 -11.02
CA THR A 157 -9.23 0.21 -12.39
C THR A 157 -10.51 1.02 -12.57
N ASP A 158 -10.45 2.04 -13.41
CA ASP A 158 -11.65 2.66 -13.96
C ASP A 158 -12.10 1.85 -15.18
N SER A 159 -13.11 1.04 -15.00
CA SER A 159 -13.67 0.18 -16.04
C SER A 159 -15.19 0.22 -15.99
N PRO A 160 -15.88 -0.15 -17.10
CA PRO A 160 -17.34 -0.26 -17.09
C PRO A 160 -17.85 -1.19 -15.98
N GLY A 161 -17.13 -2.28 -15.67
CA GLY A 161 -17.44 -3.18 -14.55
C GLY A 161 -17.32 -2.50 -13.19
N ALA A 162 -16.27 -1.71 -12.97
CA ALA A 162 -16.08 -0.94 -11.75
C ALA A 162 -17.22 0.08 -11.54
N ASN A 163 -17.68 0.74 -12.61
CA ASN A 163 -18.79 1.67 -12.55
C ASN A 163 -20.10 0.95 -12.19
N LYS A 164 -20.36 -0.20 -12.82
CA LYS A 164 -21.53 -1.03 -12.50
C LYS A 164 -21.51 -1.52 -11.04
N PHE A 165 -20.35 -1.94 -10.54
CA PHE A 165 -20.21 -2.29 -9.12
C PHE A 165 -20.56 -1.10 -8.20
N ASN A 166 -20.08 0.11 -8.51
CA ASN A 166 -20.37 1.30 -7.72
C ASN A 166 -21.87 1.62 -7.69
N GLU A 167 -22.59 1.41 -8.80
CA GLU A 167 -24.05 1.56 -8.86
C GLU A 167 -24.75 0.52 -7.96
N ILE A 168 -24.33 -0.75 -8.02
CA ILE A 168 -24.84 -1.82 -7.16
C ILE A 168 -24.59 -1.52 -5.68
N ALA A 169 -23.38 -1.10 -5.33
CA ALA A 169 -23.03 -0.75 -3.96
C ALA A 169 -23.91 0.41 -3.44
N LYS A 170 -24.08 1.45 -4.26
CA LYS A 170 -24.92 2.60 -3.92
C LYS A 170 -26.38 2.23 -3.73
N SER A 171 -26.95 1.40 -4.62
CA SER A 171 -28.36 0.98 -4.53
C SER A 171 -28.64 0.11 -3.30
N ASN A 172 -27.62 -0.55 -2.76
CA ASN A 172 -27.70 -1.36 -1.54
C ASN A 172 -27.19 -0.65 -0.29
N ASN A 173 -26.97 0.67 -0.33
CA ASN A 173 -26.42 1.45 0.77
C ASN A 173 -25.09 0.89 1.31
N PHE A 174 -24.29 0.29 0.47
CA PHE A 174 -23.01 -0.29 0.80
C PHE A 174 -21.87 0.71 0.52
N LYS A 175 -21.07 1.03 1.55
CA LYS A 175 -19.88 1.87 1.40
C LYS A 175 -18.73 1.00 0.88
N ALA A 176 -18.36 1.17 -0.39
CA ALA A 176 -17.20 0.51 -0.96
C ALA A 176 -15.91 1.09 -0.38
N GLY A 177 -14.97 0.22 -0.05
CA GLY A 177 -13.61 0.53 0.38
C GLY A 177 -12.58 -0.12 -0.54
N PRO A 178 -11.28 -0.07 -0.18
CA PRO A 178 -10.24 -0.81 -0.89
C PRO A 178 -10.61 -2.29 -1.06
N TYR A 179 -10.32 -2.86 -2.22
CA TYR A 179 -10.54 -4.27 -2.55
C TYR A 179 -11.99 -4.79 -2.55
N THR A 180 -12.99 -3.94 -2.42
CA THR A 180 -14.39 -4.39 -2.47
C THR A 180 -14.83 -4.85 -3.85
N LYS A 181 -14.34 -4.21 -4.92
CA LYS A 181 -14.58 -4.61 -6.31
C LYS A 181 -13.92 -5.96 -6.60
N GLU A 182 -12.68 -6.10 -6.20
CA GLU A 182 -11.88 -7.32 -6.33
C GLU A 182 -12.51 -8.49 -5.55
N SER A 183 -13.09 -8.20 -4.38
CA SER A 183 -13.84 -9.21 -3.59
C SER A 183 -15.12 -9.65 -4.29
N TYR A 184 -15.85 -8.71 -4.90
CA TYR A 184 -17.04 -9.01 -5.71
C TYR A 184 -16.66 -9.89 -6.90
N ASP A 185 -15.61 -9.54 -7.63
CA ASP A 185 -15.12 -10.30 -8.79
C ASP A 185 -14.64 -11.70 -8.38
N SER A 186 -13.91 -11.81 -7.26
CA SER A 186 -13.48 -13.11 -6.73
C SER A 186 -14.67 -14.03 -6.41
N ALA A 187 -15.71 -13.50 -5.77
CA ALA A 187 -16.93 -14.26 -5.47
C ALA A 187 -17.69 -14.65 -6.75
N ALA A 188 -17.79 -13.73 -7.71
CA ALA A 188 -18.44 -13.99 -8.99
C ALA A 188 -17.72 -15.10 -9.77
N LEU A 189 -16.38 -15.09 -9.81
CA LEU A 189 -15.60 -16.14 -10.46
C LEU A 189 -15.82 -17.53 -9.84
N ILE A 190 -15.88 -17.61 -8.50
CA ILE A 190 -16.20 -18.86 -7.80
C ILE A 190 -17.61 -19.35 -8.17
N MET A 191 -18.61 -18.46 -8.12
CA MET A 191 -19.98 -18.82 -8.46
C MET A 191 -20.12 -19.28 -9.91
N LEU A 192 -19.48 -18.59 -10.84
CA LEU A 192 -19.47 -18.95 -12.26
C LEU A 192 -18.77 -20.30 -12.51
N SER A 193 -17.67 -20.58 -11.78
CA SER A 193 -16.99 -21.87 -11.91
C SER A 193 -17.88 -23.05 -11.45
N LEU A 194 -18.70 -22.84 -10.43
CA LEU A 194 -19.61 -23.88 -9.93
C LEU A 194 -20.77 -24.21 -10.90
N ILE A 195 -21.12 -23.27 -11.79
CA ILE A 195 -22.17 -23.53 -12.82
C ILE A 195 -21.67 -24.54 -13.86
N HIS A 196 -20.36 -24.68 -14.05
CA HIS A 196 -19.76 -25.57 -15.02
C HIS A 196 -19.33 -26.94 -14.46
N ILE A 197 -19.55 -27.20 -13.18
CA ILE A 197 -19.33 -28.48 -12.53
C ILE A 197 -20.61 -29.32 -12.60
#